data_f0eea8ba5ed739bd74c5907f322796af
#
_entry.id   f0eea8ba5ed739bd74c5907f322796af
#
_cell.length_a   1.000
_cell.length_b   1.000
_cell.length_c   1.000
_cell.angle_alpha   90.00
_cell.angle_beta   90.00
_cell.angle_gamma   90.00
#
_symmetry.space_group_name_H-M   'P 1'
#
loop_
_entity.id
_entity.type
_entity.pdbx_description
1 polymer ?
#
loop_
_entity_poly.entity_id
_entity_poly.type
_entity_poly.pdbx_seq_one_letter_code
_entity_poly.pdbx_strand_id
1 'polypeptide(L)'
;MMEYATKITALYSRLSVGDEDRDGGESNSIVNQKAFLERYAKQHKLMNIRHYIDDDESGRFFDRSAYTQMISDVESGKIGIVIMKDMTRWGRDYLQVGNAMEIFRRNNVLFIAINNGIDSIDQNTLEFAPFINIMSEWYARDISKKVKTGIKTKGASGKPVATEAPYGYIK
;
A
#
# COMPACT_ATOMS: atom_id res chain seq x y z
N MET A 1 -5.25 12.21 -21.84
CA MET A 1 -6.21 11.09 -21.70
C MET A 1 -6.15 10.04 -22.82
N MET A 2 -5.88 10.40 -24.09
CA MET A 2 -5.79 9.38 -25.19
C MET A 2 -4.64 8.39 -25.00
N GLU A 3 -3.53 8.77 -24.37
CA GLU A 3 -2.34 7.93 -24.20
C GLU A 3 -2.57 6.75 -23.24
N TYR A 4 -3.48 6.88 -22.28
CA TYR A 4 -3.80 5.82 -21.31
C TYR A 4 -4.89 4.86 -21.79
N ALA A 5 -5.65 5.20 -22.84
CA ALA A 5 -6.78 4.41 -23.33
C ALA A 5 -6.37 3.04 -23.91
N THR A 6 -5.13 2.91 -24.38
CA THR A 6 -4.56 1.67 -24.94
C THR A 6 -3.83 0.82 -23.91
N LYS A 7 -3.45 1.40 -22.79
CA LYS A 7 -2.71 0.73 -21.71
C LYS A 7 -3.67 0.08 -20.70
N ILE A 8 -3.14 -0.84 -19.91
CA ILE A 8 -3.87 -1.54 -18.87
C ILE A 8 -4.17 -0.59 -17.70
N THR A 9 -5.39 -0.64 -17.19
CA THR A 9 -5.77 -0.13 -15.88
C THR A 9 -5.66 -1.26 -14.87
N ALA A 10 -4.62 -1.24 -14.05
CA ALA A 10 -4.33 -2.26 -13.06
C ALA A 10 -5.14 -1.99 -11.78
N LEU A 11 -5.93 -2.96 -11.33
CA LEU A 11 -6.66 -2.93 -10.06
C LEU A 11 -5.93 -3.85 -9.07
N TYR A 12 -5.25 -3.26 -8.09
CA TYR A 12 -4.50 -4.02 -7.09
C TYR A 12 -5.32 -4.27 -5.83
N SER A 13 -5.43 -5.53 -5.45
CA SER A 13 -6.10 -5.99 -4.23
C SER A 13 -5.18 -6.88 -3.42
N ARG A 14 -5.23 -6.78 -2.09
CA ARG A 14 -4.47 -7.64 -1.20
C ARG A 14 -5.27 -8.00 0.05
N LEU A 15 -5.16 -9.26 0.47
CA LEU A 15 -5.72 -9.72 1.73
C LEU A 15 -5.05 -8.99 2.91
N SER A 16 -5.82 -8.66 3.93
CA SER A 16 -5.30 -8.15 5.20
C SER A 16 -5.16 -9.31 6.19
N VAL A 17 -4.06 -9.34 6.94
CA VAL A 17 -3.89 -10.29 8.04
C VAL A 17 -5.05 -10.07 9.04
N GLY A 18 -5.89 -11.09 9.23
CA GLY A 18 -7.11 -11.05 10.06
C GLY A 18 -8.44 -11.07 9.29
N ASP A 19 -8.42 -10.97 7.96
CA ASP A 19 -9.63 -11.07 7.11
C ASP A 19 -9.80 -12.51 6.57
N GLU A 20 -9.74 -13.51 7.46
CA GLU A 20 -9.71 -14.93 7.08
C GLU A 20 -11.09 -15.56 6.86
N ASP A 21 -12.16 -14.79 6.75
CA ASP A 21 -13.51 -15.29 6.44
C ASP A 21 -13.57 -15.81 5.00
N ARG A 22 -13.31 -17.11 4.86
CA ARG A 22 -13.36 -17.85 3.60
C ARG A 22 -14.50 -18.85 3.59
N ASP A 23 -15.34 -18.77 2.59
CA ASP A 23 -16.37 -19.77 2.29
C ASP A 23 -15.96 -20.55 1.02
N GLY A 24 -14.86 -21.30 1.11
CA GLY A 24 -14.41 -22.22 0.05
C GLY A 24 -13.86 -21.60 -1.25
N GLY A 25 -13.51 -20.28 -1.25
CA GLY A 25 -13.02 -19.56 -2.42
C GLY A 25 -12.15 -18.35 -2.07
N GLU A 26 -12.14 -17.32 -2.94
CA GLU A 26 -11.52 -16.02 -2.66
C GLU A 26 -12.10 -15.45 -1.36
N SER A 27 -11.26 -14.82 -0.52
CA SER A 27 -11.70 -14.14 0.69
C SER A 27 -12.80 -13.10 0.37
N ASN A 28 -13.85 -13.05 1.19
CA ASN A 28 -14.89 -12.04 1.09
C ASN A 28 -14.33 -10.61 1.04
N SER A 29 -13.20 -10.37 1.71
CA SER A 29 -12.46 -9.10 1.66
C SER A 29 -11.93 -8.79 0.26
N ILE A 30 -11.37 -9.78 -0.46
CA ILE A 30 -10.87 -9.63 -1.83
C ILE A 30 -12.03 -9.39 -2.80
N VAL A 31 -13.11 -10.19 -2.70
CA VAL A 31 -14.31 -10.01 -3.54
C VAL A 31 -14.87 -8.58 -3.41
N ASN A 32 -14.99 -8.09 -2.18
CA ASN A 32 -15.46 -6.74 -1.91
C ASN A 32 -14.50 -5.66 -2.44
N GLN A 33 -13.18 -5.88 -2.34
CA GLN A 33 -12.19 -4.96 -2.89
C GLN A 33 -12.28 -4.91 -4.42
N LYS A 34 -12.38 -6.05 -5.11
CA LYS A 34 -12.55 -6.13 -6.57
C LYS A 34 -13.77 -5.35 -7.02
N ALA A 35 -14.94 -5.64 -6.44
CA ALA A 35 -16.19 -4.96 -6.79
C ALA A 35 -16.11 -3.44 -6.55
N PHE A 36 -15.43 -3.01 -5.48
CA PHE A 36 -15.23 -1.60 -5.18
C PHE A 36 -14.36 -0.91 -6.23
N LEU A 37 -13.22 -1.51 -6.59
CA LEU A 37 -12.29 -0.97 -7.58
C LEU A 37 -12.89 -0.95 -8.99
N GLU A 38 -13.62 -2.01 -9.38
CA GLU A 38 -14.33 -2.07 -10.67
C GLU A 38 -15.40 -0.98 -10.79
N ARG A 39 -16.15 -0.75 -9.70
CA ARG A 39 -17.15 0.32 -9.66
C ARG A 39 -16.52 1.68 -9.89
N TYR A 40 -15.39 1.95 -9.20
CA TYR A 40 -14.64 3.19 -9.38
C TYR A 40 -14.15 3.34 -10.83
N ALA A 41 -13.50 2.31 -11.36
CA ALA A 41 -13.00 2.33 -12.75
C ALA A 41 -14.14 2.58 -13.77
N LYS A 42 -15.29 1.95 -13.57
CA LYS A 42 -16.48 2.14 -14.42
C LYS A 42 -17.02 3.57 -14.32
N GLN A 43 -17.11 4.14 -13.13
CA GLN A 43 -17.57 5.52 -12.92
C GLN A 43 -16.64 6.54 -13.61
N HIS A 44 -15.34 6.29 -13.62
CA HIS A 44 -14.34 7.14 -14.27
C HIS A 44 -14.07 6.77 -15.73
N LYS A 45 -14.87 5.84 -16.32
CA LYS A 45 -14.74 5.38 -17.72
C LYS A 45 -13.34 4.86 -18.06
N LEU A 46 -12.66 4.24 -17.07
CA LEU A 46 -11.37 3.63 -17.28
C LEU A 46 -11.52 2.26 -17.95
N MET A 47 -10.71 2.00 -18.96
CA MET A 47 -10.81 0.82 -19.81
C MET A 47 -9.63 -0.15 -19.58
N ASN A 48 -9.67 -1.30 -20.26
CA ASN A 48 -8.61 -2.32 -20.21
C ASN A 48 -8.26 -2.75 -18.79
N ILE A 49 -9.27 -3.05 -17.97
CA ILE A 49 -9.14 -3.42 -16.56
C ILE A 49 -8.46 -4.78 -16.44
N ARG A 50 -7.45 -4.86 -15.56
CA ARG A 50 -6.80 -6.11 -15.16
C ARG A 50 -6.61 -6.13 -13.64
N HIS A 51 -7.00 -7.24 -13.01
CA HIS A 51 -6.79 -7.45 -11.58
C HIS A 51 -5.40 -8.04 -11.31
N TYR A 52 -4.77 -7.52 -10.25
CA TYR A 52 -3.56 -8.05 -9.63
C TYR A 52 -3.89 -8.31 -8.16
N ILE A 53 -3.90 -9.59 -7.77
CA ILE A 53 -4.45 -10.01 -6.48
C ILE A 53 -3.39 -10.82 -5.73
N ASP A 54 -2.98 -10.31 -4.57
CA ASP A 54 -2.18 -11.05 -3.61
C ASP A 54 -3.11 -11.56 -2.49
N ASP A 55 -3.60 -12.78 -2.68
CA ASP A 55 -4.43 -13.52 -1.73
C ASP A 55 -3.54 -14.58 -1.04
N ASP A 56 -2.93 -14.21 0.08
CA ASP A 56 -2.00 -15.06 0.82
C ASP A 56 -2.72 -16.27 1.41
N GLU A 57 -2.77 -17.38 0.65
CA GLU A 57 -3.31 -18.65 1.14
C GLU A 57 -2.45 -19.33 2.22
N SER A 58 -1.17 -19.00 2.34
CA SER A 58 -0.24 -19.82 3.09
C SER A 58 0.19 -19.31 4.45
N GLY A 59 -0.05 -18.03 4.78
CA GLY A 59 0.34 -17.43 6.07
C GLY A 59 1.85 -17.50 6.42
N ARG A 60 2.66 -18.12 5.57
CA ARG A 60 4.08 -18.46 5.83
C ARG A 60 5.09 -17.69 4.98
N PHE A 61 4.70 -17.21 3.81
CA PHE A 61 5.58 -16.40 2.96
C PHE A 61 4.79 -15.23 2.38
N PHE A 62 5.36 -14.04 2.46
CA PHE A 62 4.90 -12.85 1.75
C PHE A 62 5.15 -13.04 0.25
N ASP A 63 4.48 -13.99 -0.39
CA ASP A 63 4.50 -14.09 -1.83
C ASP A 63 3.61 -12.98 -2.40
N ARG A 64 4.25 -11.91 -2.86
CA ARG A 64 3.63 -10.81 -3.58
C ARG A 64 3.81 -11.00 -5.09
N SER A 65 3.48 -12.17 -5.58
CA SER A 65 3.64 -12.52 -6.98
C SER A 65 2.86 -11.57 -7.88
N ALA A 66 1.64 -11.22 -7.51
CA ALA A 66 0.82 -10.28 -8.27
C ALA A 66 1.38 -8.86 -8.23
N TYR A 67 1.89 -8.41 -7.09
CA TYR A 67 2.58 -7.12 -7.00
C TYR A 67 3.83 -7.08 -7.88
N THR A 68 4.66 -8.12 -7.81
CA THR A 68 5.88 -8.22 -8.61
C THR A 68 5.56 -8.23 -10.10
N GLN A 69 4.52 -8.97 -10.51
CA GLN A 69 4.04 -8.99 -11.88
C GLN A 69 3.52 -7.61 -12.32
N MET A 70 2.78 -6.91 -11.45
CA MET A 70 2.29 -5.56 -11.74
C MET A 70 3.45 -4.59 -11.97
N ILE A 71 4.48 -4.60 -11.11
CA ILE A 71 5.66 -3.74 -11.27
C ILE A 71 6.38 -4.07 -12.60
N SER A 72 6.56 -5.33 -12.93
CA SER A 72 7.16 -5.75 -14.20
C SER A 72 6.34 -5.27 -15.42
N ASP A 73 5.00 -5.33 -15.34
CA ASP A 73 4.12 -4.84 -16.39
C ASP A 73 4.12 -3.29 -16.49
N VAL A 74 4.37 -2.59 -15.39
CA VAL A 74 4.63 -1.13 -15.38
C VAL A 74 5.94 -0.82 -16.10
N GLU A 75 7.03 -1.47 -15.72
CA GLU A 75 8.36 -1.25 -16.29
C GLU A 75 8.41 -1.61 -17.80
N SER A 76 7.61 -2.58 -18.23
CA SER A 76 7.43 -2.92 -19.64
C SER A 76 6.49 -1.98 -20.41
N GLY A 77 5.96 -0.93 -19.76
CA GLY A 77 5.10 0.09 -20.38
C GLY A 77 3.68 -0.35 -20.70
N LYS A 78 3.24 -1.53 -20.23
CA LYS A 78 1.90 -2.08 -20.49
C LYS A 78 0.81 -1.41 -19.64
N ILE A 79 1.14 -0.97 -18.42
CA ILE A 79 0.21 -0.33 -17.49
C ILE A 79 0.29 1.18 -17.64
N GLY A 80 -0.87 1.82 -17.66
CA GLY A 80 -0.99 3.27 -17.67
C GLY A 80 -1.55 3.84 -16.36
N ILE A 81 -2.38 3.05 -15.67
CA ILE A 81 -3.05 3.47 -14.43
C ILE A 81 -2.97 2.33 -13.42
N VAL A 82 -2.63 2.64 -12.18
CA VAL A 82 -2.71 1.71 -11.04
C VAL A 82 -3.71 2.26 -10.04
N ILE A 83 -4.70 1.43 -9.66
CA ILE A 83 -5.74 1.79 -8.71
C ILE A 83 -5.73 0.80 -7.55
N MET A 84 -5.84 1.31 -6.32
CA MET A 84 -6.04 0.52 -5.12
C MET A 84 -7.06 1.18 -4.18
N LYS A 85 -7.62 0.38 -3.28
CA LYS A 85 -8.59 0.88 -2.32
C LYS A 85 -7.95 1.88 -1.36
N ASP A 86 -6.84 1.51 -0.76
CA ASP A 86 -6.06 2.33 0.16
C ASP A 86 -4.59 1.89 0.19
N MET A 87 -3.73 2.78 0.64
CA MET A 87 -2.29 2.56 0.68
C MET A 87 -1.85 1.46 1.67
N THR A 88 -2.69 1.12 2.65
CA THR A 88 -2.39 0.04 3.60
C THR A 88 -2.30 -1.30 2.90
N ARG A 89 -2.98 -1.45 1.75
CA ARG A 89 -2.93 -2.63 0.90
C ARG A 89 -1.57 -2.81 0.22
N TRP A 90 -0.81 -1.73 0.06
CA TRP A 90 0.54 -1.82 -0.50
C TRP A 90 1.57 -2.42 0.47
N GLY A 91 1.33 -2.29 1.76
CA GLY A 91 2.19 -2.85 2.80
C GLY A 91 2.58 -1.83 3.85
N ARG A 92 3.24 -2.36 4.88
CA ARG A 92 3.74 -1.55 6.01
C ARG A 92 5.16 -1.04 5.77
N ASP A 93 5.76 -1.41 4.64
CA ASP A 93 7.12 -1.02 4.28
C ASP A 93 7.07 0.20 3.35
N TYR A 94 7.34 1.37 3.93
CA TYR A 94 7.35 2.64 3.24
C TYR A 94 8.45 2.74 2.17
N LEU A 95 9.56 1.99 2.32
CA LEU A 95 10.63 1.96 1.31
C LEU A 95 10.13 1.30 0.02
N GLN A 96 9.40 0.19 0.15
CA GLN A 96 8.77 -0.46 -1.00
C GLN A 96 7.74 0.44 -1.67
N VAL A 97 6.95 1.16 -0.88
CA VAL A 97 5.97 2.12 -1.41
C VAL A 97 6.67 3.26 -2.14
N GLY A 98 7.72 3.83 -1.56
CA GLY A 98 8.52 4.88 -2.17
C GLY A 98 9.17 4.44 -3.49
N ASN A 99 9.75 3.25 -3.52
CA ASN A 99 10.34 2.68 -4.73
C ASN A 99 9.29 2.48 -5.82
N ALA A 100 8.13 1.95 -5.48
CA ALA A 100 7.06 1.76 -6.46
C ALA A 100 6.54 3.09 -7.02
N MET A 101 6.41 4.12 -6.19
CA MET A 101 6.02 5.45 -6.65
C MET A 101 7.06 6.04 -7.62
N GLU A 102 8.34 5.85 -7.35
CA GLU A 102 9.39 6.28 -8.26
C GLU A 102 9.34 5.52 -9.60
N ILE A 103 9.06 4.20 -9.56
CA ILE A 103 8.85 3.40 -10.76
C ILE A 103 7.66 3.94 -11.57
N PHE A 104 6.52 4.25 -10.91
CA PHE A 104 5.35 4.81 -11.58
C PHE A 104 5.65 6.17 -12.21
N ARG A 105 6.32 7.05 -11.47
CA ARG A 105 6.72 8.36 -11.98
C ARG A 105 7.60 8.25 -13.23
N ARG A 106 8.62 7.37 -13.20
CA ARG A 106 9.54 7.16 -14.35
C ARG A 106 8.83 6.61 -15.58
N ASN A 107 7.79 5.79 -15.38
CA ASN A 107 7.04 5.17 -16.48
C ASN A 107 5.77 5.94 -16.87
N ASN A 108 5.55 7.16 -16.32
CA ASN A 108 4.35 7.96 -16.54
C ASN A 108 3.06 7.19 -16.23
N VAL A 109 3.05 6.40 -15.15
CA VAL A 109 1.88 5.66 -14.69
C VAL A 109 1.12 6.49 -13.66
N LEU A 110 -0.17 6.67 -13.90
CA LEU A 110 -1.06 7.33 -12.94
C LEU A 110 -1.37 6.41 -11.77
N PHE A 111 -1.40 6.97 -10.57
CA PHE A 111 -1.68 6.24 -9.35
C PHE A 111 -2.89 6.81 -8.62
N ILE A 112 -3.79 5.91 -8.19
CA ILE A 112 -5.02 6.27 -7.49
C ILE A 112 -5.15 5.41 -6.23
N ALA A 113 -5.24 6.05 -5.06
CA ALA A 113 -5.60 5.41 -3.80
C ALA A 113 -6.90 6.03 -3.27
N ILE A 114 -8.03 5.35 -3.52
CA ILE A 114 -9.37 5.92 -3.41
C ILE A 114 -9.67 6.43 -2.00
N ASN A 115 -9.46 5.61 -0.97
CA ASN A 115 -9.75 5.97 0.42
C ASN A 115 -8.79 7.03 0.99
N ASN A 116 -7.63 7.24 0.35
CA ASN A 116 -6.68 8.25 0.76
C ASN A 116 -6.88 9.59 0.04
N GLY A 117 -7.82 9.65 -0.92
CA GLY A 117 -8.04 10.84 -1.76
C GLY A 117 -6.84 11.18 -2.65
N ILE A 118 -6.01 10.17 -2.97
CA ILE A 118 -4.88 10.34 -3.88
C ILE A 118 -5.35 9.98 -5.28
N ASP A 119 -5.34 10.97 -6.16
CA ASP A 119 -5.70 10.81 -7.57
C ASP A 119 -4.73 11.64 -8.42
N SER A 120 -3.80 10.96 -9.09
CA SER A 120 -2.83 11.62 -9.97
C SER A 120 -3.39 11.96 -11.35
N ILE A 121 -4.67 11.66 -11.64
CA ILE A 121 -5.37 12.10 -12.86
C ILE A 121 -5.69 13.59 -12.79
N ASP A 122 -5.93 14.11 -11.60
CA ASP A 122 -6.18 15.53 -11.39
C ASP A 122 -4.85 16.29 -11.50
N GLN A 123 -4.70 17.06 -12.56
CA GLN A 123 -3.44 17.71 -13.00
C GLN A 123 -2.78 18.61 -11.94
N ASN A 124 -3.48 18.94 -10.86
CA ASN A 124 -2.94 19.66 -9.71
C ASN A 124 -2.18 18.76 -8.72
N THR A 125 -2.22 17.44 -8.88
CA THR A 125 -1.61 16.46 -7.98
C THR A 125 -0.35 15.80 -8.56
N LEU A 126 0.21 16.33 -9.65
CA LEU A 126 1.52 15.94 -10.18
C LEU A 126 2.68 16.21 -9.19
N GLU A 127 2.39 16.91 -8.11
CA GLU A 127 3.31 17.02 -7.00
C GLU A 127 3.15 15.81 -6.07
N PHE A 128 4.11 14.89 -6.14
CA PHE A 128 4.28 13.82 -5.15
C PHE A 128 4.44 14.36 -3.71
N ALA A 129 4.50 15.66 -3.53
CA ALA A 129 4.67 16.32 -2.25
C ALA A 129 3.55 15.98 -1.23
N PRO A 130 2.25 16.00 -1.56
CA PRO A 130 1.20 15.57 -0.63
C PRO A 130 1.37 14.10 -0.23
N PHE A 131 1.77 13.26 -1.17
CA PHE A 131 2.02 11.84 -0.92
C PHE A 131 3.22 11.63 0.01
N ILE A 132 4.35 12.29 -0.25
CA ILE A 132 5.54 12.25 0.61
C ILE A 132 5.20 12.74 2.02
N ASN A 133 4.36 13.75 2.16
CA ASN A 133 3.93 14.27 3.45
C ASN A 133 3.06 13.25 4.21
N ILE A 134 2.09 12.62 3.54
CA ILE A 134 1.25 11.55 4.14
C ILE A 134 2.12 10.36 4.55
N MET A 135 3.08 9.97 3.72
CA MET A 135 4.02 8.88 4.02
C MET A 135 4.92 9.23 5.20
N SER A 136 5.42 10.47 5.27
CA SER A 136 6.24 10.95 6.39
C SER A 136 5.47 10.95 7.71
N GLU A 137 4.22 11.37 7.70
CA GLU A 137 3.35 11.33 8.87
C GLU A 137 3.03 9.90 9.31
N TRP A 138 2.77 9.01 8.37
CA TRP A 138 2.55 7.60 8.64
C TRP A 138 3.78 6.94 9.25
N TYR A 139 4.94 7.23 8.69
CA TYR A 139 6.22 6.74 9.19
C TYR A 139 6.48 7.20 10.62
N ALA A 140 6.28 8.48 10.90
CA ALA A 140 6.41 9.03 12.24
C ALA A 140 5.47 8.34 13.24
N ARG A 141 4.22 8.07 12.83
CA ARG A 141 3.23 7.35 13.66
C ARG A 141 3.63 5.88 13.88
N ASP A 142 4.14 5.18 12.88
CA ASP A 142 4.54 3.78 13.01
C ASP A 142 5.77 3.64 13.89
N ILE A 143 6.80 4.48 13.70
CA ILE A 143 7.97 4.55 14.59
C ILE A 143 7.52 4.83 16.02
N SER A 144 6.65 5.82 16.24
CA SER A 144 6.17 6.14 17.58
C SER A 144 5.50 4.94 18.25
N LYS A 145 4.65 4.18 17.50
CA LYS A 145 4.04 2.95 18.01
C LYS A 145 5.07 1.88 18.34
N LYS A 146 6.04 1.63 17.46
CA LYS A 146 7.11 0.64 17.65
C LYS A 146 7.97 0.98 18.87
N VAL A 147 8.37 2.25 19.00
CA VAL A 147 9.14 2.75 20.16
C VAL A 147 8.34 2.57 21.45
N LYS A 148 7.08 3.01 21.49
CA LYS A 148 6.22 2.84 22.68
C LYS A 148 6.05 1.37 23.07
N THR A 149 5.84 0.50 22.09
CA THR A 149 5.72 -0.95 22.33
C THR A 149 7.04 -1.51 22.86
N GLY A 150 8.16 -1.17 22.25
CA GLY A 150 9.49 -1.60 22.70
C GLY A 150 9.81 -1.14 24.13
N ILE A 151 9.48 0.11 24.47
CA ILE A 151 9.63 0.66 25.82
C ILE A 151 8.74 -0.13 26.79
N LYS A 152 7.47 -0.36 26.46
CA LYS A 152 6.53 -1.10 27.29
C LYS A 152 6.98 -2.54 27.55
N THR A 153 7.45 -3.22 26.50
CA THR A 153 7.96 -4.60 26.59
C THR A 153 9.22 -4.68 27.44
N LYS A 154 10.17 -3.73 27.27
CA LYS A 154 11.37 -3.64 28.11
C LYS A 154 11.01 -3.40 29.57
N GLY A 155 10.13 -2.44 29.86
CA GLY A 155 9.68 -2.15 31.22
C GLY A 155 8.99 -3.34 31.88
N ALA A 156 8.12 -4.04 31.12
CA ALA A 156 7.45 -5.25 31.62
C ALA A 156 8.43 -6.41 31.90
N SER A 157 9.56 -6.48 31.21
CA SER A 157 10.62 -7.48 31.46
C SER A 157 11.62 -7.08 32.54
N GLY A 158 11.38 -5.97 33.28
CA GLY A 158 12.27 -5.47 34.33
C GLY A 158 13.59 -4.87 33.81
N LYS A 159 13.74 -4.68 32.49
CA LYS A 159 14.95 -4.08 31.90
C LYS A 159 14.90 -2.55 31.94
N PRO A 160 16.03 -1.88 32.14
CA PRO A 160 16.07 -0.43 32.18
C PRO A 160 15.62 0.17 30.85
N VAL A 161 14.68 1.13 30.88
CA VAL A 161 14.08 1.79 29.71
C VAL A 161 14.84 3.05 29.33
N ALA A 162 15.55 3.65 30.30
CA ALA A 162 16.40 4.81 30.10
C ALA A 162 17.88 4.41 29.98
N THR A 163 18.64 5.18 29.19
CA THR A 163 20.08 4.96 29.00
C THR A 163 20.86 5.34 30.24
N GLU A 164 20.38 6.34 30.98
CA GLU A 164 20.98 6.82 32.25
C GLU A 164 20.01 6.61 33.39
N ALA A 165 20.56 6.35 34.58
CA ALA A 165 19.75 6.26 35.79
C ALA A 165 19.18 7.65 36.13
N PRO A 166 17.90 7.76 36.56
CA PRO A 166 17.36 9.01 37.09
C PRO A 166 18.19 9.54 38.24
N TYR A 167 18.21 10.86 38.44
CA TYR A 167 18.90 11.49 39.53
C TYR A 167 18.56 10.84 40.89
N GLY A 168 19.55 10.43 41.64
CA GLY A 168 19.39 9.74 42.93
C GLY A 168 19.33 8.21 42.86
N TYR A 169 19.46 7.60 41.65
CA TYR A 169 19.53 6.14 41.45
C TYR A 169 20.86 5.73 40.86
N ILE A 170 21.36 4.57 41.25
CA ILE A 170 22.55 3.93 40.70
C ILE A 170 22.10 2.83 39.74
N LYS A 171 22.80 2.65 38.59
CA LYS A 171 22.58 1.54 37.66
C LYS A 171 22.97 0.22 38.25
#